data_d0b1e84ad8d07e382fc5c501de98d320
#
_entry.id   d0b1e84ad8d07e382fc5c501de98d320
#
_cell.length_a   1.000
_cell.length_b   1.000
_cell.length_c   1.000
_cell.angle_alpha   90.00
_cell.angle_beta   90.00
_cell.angle_gamma   90.00
#
_symmetry.space_group_name_H-M   'P 1'
#
loop_
_entity.id
_entity.type
_entity.pdbx_description
1 polymer ?
#
loop_
_entity_poly.entity_id
_entity_poly.type
_entity_poly.pdbx_seq_one_letter_code
_entity_poly.pdbx_strand_id
1 'polypeptide(L)'
;GSTIGSVVDSWIVSSLAPTQRIEGPRLDSLRITSSTEGAVIPRVFGRMRMGGTIIWATDFREETRTTTQGGGKGGGGGKVKTTEYLYFASFAVALCEGPITGIGRIWADGKLLDTAGITWRWYPGDEAQTADPFITAKMGAANTPAYRGTAYVVFEDLPLSNYGNRLPQLSFEVFRPLADPDTAEGLTRAVTMIPASGEFAYATQAIRKGGGGAQVSENLNALSDTPDMVVALDRLQAIAPKVESVSLVVAWFGDDLRAGSCKVRPGVEVSAKSTTPASWSVNGVSRASAFLVSRDDQDRPIYGGTPSDFAVVQAIQVMKARGLRVTFYPFILMDVPPGNTLPNPYSDNAAETGQLAFPWRGRITCSPAAGFAGTVDKTATAASQVAALFGAATPASFSVSGQSVSWTGTSGDWGLRRMVLHYAHLCAAAGGVDAFLIGTEMPGLTTIRSSASAYPAVQAYRALAADVRSILGAGTKISYAANWSEYFGHQPQDGSGDVFFHLDPLWADPEIDFVGIDNYMPLSDWRNGFDHADAAEGWPAIYDRAYLQGNIAGGEGFDWFYASATDRSAQVRTAITDGAGKPWVFRTKDLRAWWSNPHYNRP
;
A
#
# COMPACT_ATOMS: atom_id res chain seq x y z
N GLY A 1 17.20 -75.24 -9.10
CA GLY A 1 18.66 -74.95 -9.14
C GLY A 1 19.04 -73.91 -10.19
N SER A 2 18.22 -73.72 -11.22
CA SER A 2 18.57 -72.79 -12.33
C SER A 2 18.19 -71.30 -12.10
N THR A 3 17.26 -71.01 -11.23
CA THR A 3 16.77 -69.63 -10.99
C THR A 3 17.67 -68.84 -10.02
N ILE A 4 18.41 -69.51 -9.13
CA ILE A 4 19.31 -68.84 -8.20
C ILE A 4 20.62 -68.44 -8.88
N GLY A 5 21.12 -69.29 -9.81
CA GLY A 5 22.33 -68.97 -10.57
C GLY A 5 22.17 -67.75 -11.47
N SER A 6 21.05 -67.64 -12.18
CA SER A 6 20.82 -66.51 -13.10
C SER A 6 20.67 -65.16 -12.38
N VAL A 7 20.17 -65.12 -11.12
CA VAL A 7 20.07 -63.88 -10.30
C VAL A 7 21.45 -63.51 -9.80
N VAL A 8 22.30 -64.47 -9.41
CA VAL A 8 23.66 -64.17 -8.92
C VAL A 8 24.53 -63.70 -10.08
N ASP A 9 24.44 -64.34 -11.26
CA ASP A 9 25.20 -63.97 -12.46
C ASP A 9 24.80 -62.58 -12.96
N SER A 10 23.50 -62.23 -12.95
CA SER A 10 23.04 -60.86 -13.31
C SER A 10 23.50 -59.79 -12.31
N TRP A 11 23.60 -60.13 -11.03
CA TRP A 11 24.09 -59.22 -9.99
C TRP A 11 25.62 -59.01 -10.11
N ILE A 12 26.38 -60.06 -10.39
CA ILE A 12 27.84 -59.97 -10.63
C ILE A 12 28.12 -59.15 -11.90
N VAL A 13 27.43 -59.45 -13.01
CA VAL A 13 27.59 -58.68 -14.25
C VAL A 13 27.20 -57.22 -14.11
N SER A 14 26.13 -56.91 -13.38
CA SER A 14 25.73 -55.50 -13.14
C SER A 14 26.66 -54.78 -12.16
N SER A 15 27.30 -55.50 -11.22
CA SER A 15 28.29 -54.90 -10.30
C SER A 15 29.65 -54.67 -10.96
N LEU A 16 29.95 -55.38 -12.04
CA LEU A 16 31.17 -55.25 -12.85
C LEU A 16 30.98 -54.38 -14.09
N ALA A 17 29.75 -53.96 -14.41
CA ALA A 17 29.51 -53.06 -15.53
C ALA A 17 30.22 -51.71 -15.30
N PRO A 18 31.01 -51.21 -16.26
CA PRO A 18 31.68 -49.95 -16.09
C PRO A 18 30.65 -48.82 -15.87
N THR A 19 30.92 -47.95 -14.91
CA THR A 19 30.07 -46.81 -14.64
C THR A 19 30.01 -45.93 -15.90
N GLN A 20 28.84 -45.77 -16.47
CA GLN A 20 28.66 -44.89 -17.60
C GLN A 20 28.87 -43.42 -17.12
N ARG A 21 29.85 -42.75 -17.70
CA ARG A 21 30.14 -41.33 -17.45
C ARG A 21 29.53 -40.52 -18.57
N ILE A 22 28.63 -39.61 -18.21
CA ILE A 22 28.07 -38.64 -19.12
C ILE A 22 28.67 -37.29 -18.71
N GLU A 23 29.42 -36.66 -19.60
CA GLU A 23 29.94 -35.32 -19.42
C GLU A 23 28.98 -34.32 -20.08
N GLY A 24 28.55 -33.30 -19.34
CA GLY A 24 27.81 -32.19 -19.88
C GLY A 24 28.70 -31.30 -20.78
N PRO A 25 28.10 -30.42 -21.56
CA PRO A 25 28.84 -29.52 -22.43
C PRO A 25 29.77 -28.61 -21.62
N ARG A 26 31.03 -28.51 -22.10
CA ARG A 26 32.00 -27.53 -21.63
C ARG A 26 31.96 -26.29 -22.51
N LEU A 27 32.34 -25.15 -21.95
CA LEU A 27 32.46 -23.88 -22.67
C LEU A 27 33.70 -23.92 -23.54
N ASP A 28 33.52 -24.05 -24.88
CA ASP A 28 34.64 -24.14 -25.85
C ASP A 28 35.17 -22.74 -26.24
N SER A 29 34.38 -21.68 -26.07
CA SER A 29 34.79 -20.31 -26.38
C SER A 29 34.05 -19.28 -25.51
N LEU A 30 34.76 -18.27 -25.06
CA LEU A 30 34.20 -17.15 -24.30
C LEU A 30 33.48 -16.23 -25.29
N ARG A 31 32.13 -16.24 -25.30
CA ARG A 31 31.33 -15.25 -26.01
C ARG A 31 31.00 -14.11 -25.04
N ILE A 32 31.83 -13.08 -25.07
CA ILE A 32 31.62 -11.86 -24.26
C ILE A 32 30.78 -10.89 -25.10
N THR A 33 29.75 -10.27 -24.51
CA THR A 33 29.14 -9.06 -25.07
C THR A 33 30.25 -8.03 -25.14
N SER A 34 30.62 -7.57 -26.35
CA SER A 34 31.78 -6.70 -26.54
C SER A 34 31.60 -5.39 -25.75
N SER A 35 32.54 -5.12 -24.88
CA SER A 35 32.80 -3.77 -24.37
C SER A 35 33.50 -3.00 -25.47
N THR A 36 32.87 -2.02 -26.07
CA THR A 36 33.50 -1.18 -27.08
C THR A 36 34.18 -0.04 -26.36
N GLU A 37 35.52 0.01 -26.43
CA GLU A 37 36.30 1.16 -25.95
C GLU A 37 35.83 2.43 -26.69
N GLY A 38 35.62 3.52 -25.95
CA GLY A 38 35.08 4.77 -26.50
C GLY A 38 33.56 4.80 -26.68
N ALA A 39 32.81 3.77 -26.18
CA ALA A 39 31.35 3.82 -26.16
C ALA A 39 30.86 5.02 -25.33
N VAL A 40 29.85 5.72 -25.84
CA VAL A 40 29.27 6.90 -25.17
C VAL A 40 28.50 6.43 -23.91
N ILE A 41 28.79 7.08 -22.78
CA ILE A 41 27.99 6.91 -21.55
C ILE A 41 26.75 7.80 -21.71
N PRO A 42 25.54 7.24 -21.75
CA PRO A 42 24.32 8.03 -21.95
C PRO A 42 23.96 8.84 -20.71
N ARG A 43 23.22 9.92 -20.89
CA ARG A 43 22.57 10.68 -19.84
C ARG A 43 21.07 10.35 -19.85
N VAL A 44 20.54 9.97 -18.69
CA VAL A 44 19.15 9.55 -18.53
C VAL A 44 18.36 10.64 -17.81
N PHE A 45 17.07 10.75 -18.09
CA PHE A 45 16.14 11.64 -17.39
C PHE A 45 14.86 10.86 -17.04
N GLY A 46 14.39 11.02 -15.81
CA GLY A 46 13.22 10.36 -15.30
C GLY A 46 13.45 8.86 -15.03
N ARG A 47 12.50 8.04 -15.43
CA ARG A 47 12.51 6.57 -15.28
C ARG A 47 12.67 5.92 -16.65
N MET A 48 13.75 5.19 -16.85
CA MET A 48 14.05 4.61 -18.16
C MET A 48 14.62 3.20 -18.08
N ARG A 49 14.22 2.32 -19.01
CA ARG A 49 14.87 1.03 -19.24
C ARG A 49 16.01 1.21 -20.25
N MET A 50 17.21 0.79 -19.88
CA MET A 50 18.39 0.93 -20.72
C MET A 50 19.34 -0.26 -20.61
N GLY A 51 20.12 -0.50 -21.62
CA GLY A 51 21.29 -1.39 -21.57
C GLY A 51 22.45 -0.74 -20.85
N GLY A 52 23.57 -1.48 -20.74
CA GLY A 52 24.81 -0.95 -20.18
C GLY A 52 26.02 -1.51 -20.91
N THR A 53 27.19 -0.96 -20.56
CA THR A 53 28.49 -1.38 -21.12
C THR A 53 29.30 -2.10 -20.04
N ILE A 54 29.83 -3.28 -20.34
CA ILE A 54 30.71 -3.98 -19.40
C ILE A 54 32.01 -3.21 -19.28
N ILE A 55 32.34 -2.78 -18.06
CA ILE A 55 33.55 -2.00 -17.75
C ILE A 55 34.58 -2.80 -16.99
N TRP A 56 34.20 -3.95 -16.44
CA TRP A 56 35.11 -4.86 -15.73
C TRP A 56 34.50 -6.26 -15.71
N ALA A 57 35.34 -7.31 -15.79
CA ALA A 57 34.92 -8.69 -15.61
C ALA A 57 36.10 -9.57 -15.16
N THR A 58 35.80 -10.65 -14.45
CA THR A 58 36.76 -11.75 -14.20
C THR A 58 36.65 -12.83 -15.26
N ASP A 59 37.60 -13.77 -15.25
CA ASP A 59 37.43 -15.07 -15.92
C ASP A 59 36.21 -15.80 -15.31
N PHE A 60 35.55 -16.62 -16.10
CA PHE A 60 34.43 -17.43 -15.63
C PHE A 60 34.92 -18.45 -14.60
N ARG A 61 34.19 -18.56 -13.49
CA ARG A 61 34.42 -19.59 -12.49
C ARG A 61 33.67 -20.84 -12.89
N GLU A 62 34.37 -21.98 -13.03
CA GLU A 62 33.79 -23.31 -13.32
C GLU A 62 33.61 -24.10 -12.02
N GLU A 63 32.44 -24.66 -11.80
CA GLU A 63 32.18 -25.69 -10.79
C GLU A 63 31.72 -26.98 -11.43
N THR A 64 32.17 -28.09 -10.90
CA THR A 64 31.80 -29.43 -11.39
C THR A 64 30.84 -30.09 -10.40
N ARG A 65 29.64 -30.39 -10.86
CA ARG A 65 28.65 -31.15 -10.09
C ARG A 65 28.51 -32.57 -10.64
N THR A 66 28.78 -33.57 -9.81
CA THR A 66 28.62 -34.96 -10.19
C THR A 66 27.44 -35.59 -9.45
N THR A 67 26.43 -36.05 -10.19
CA THR A 67 25.30 -36.81 -9.68
C THR A 67 25.40 -38.27 -10.12
N THR A 68 25.09 -39.19 -9.19
CA THR A 68 25.07 -40.64 -9.50
C THR A 68 23.63 -41.12 -9.36
N GLN A 69 23.03 -41.57 -10.44
CA GLN A 69 21.72 -42.21 -10.48
C GLN A 69 21.85 -43.72 -10.70
N GLY A 70 21.04 -44.47 -9.98
CA GLY A 70 21.00 -45.94 -10.08
C GLY A 70 21.70 -46.67 -8.94
N GLY A 71 21.08 -47.71 -8.44
CA GLY A 71 21.57 -48.54 -7.32
C GLY A 71 20.51 -48.78 -6.24
N GLY A 72 19.19 -48.76 -6.59
CA GLY A 72 18.14 -49.24 -5.70
C GLY A 72 18.19 -50.75 -5.50
N LYS A 73 17.96 -51.24 -4.28
CA LYS A 73 17.88 -52.69 -3.93
C LYS A 73 16.77 -53.36 -4.77
N GLY A 74 17.11 -53.94 -5.93
CA GLY A 74 16.16 -54.78 -6.67
C GLY A 74 16.15 -54.72 -8.21
N GLY A 75 16.98 -53.89 -8.86
CA GLY A 75 17.01 -53.86 -10.34
C GLY A 75 18.44 -53.80 -10.89
N GLY A 76 18.78 -54.70 -11.82
CA GLY A 76 20.10 -54.83 -12.46
C GLY A 76 20.45 -53.71 -13.45
N GLY A 77 20.35 -52.46 -13.05
CA GLY A 77 20.75 -51.28 -13.84
C GLY A 77 22.13 -50.77 -13.40
N GLY A 78 23.05 -50.53 -14.34
CA GLY A 78 24.35 -49.92 -14.07
C GLY A 78 24.25 -48.55 -13.47
N LYS A 79 25.21 -48.13 -12.65
CA LYS A 79 25.32 -46.77 -12.10
C LYS A 79 25.65 -45.78 -13.22
N VAL A 80 24.83 -44.78 -13.42
CA VAL A 80 25.11 -43.69 -14.34
C VAL A 80 25.66 -42.51 -13.52
N LYS A 81 26.85 -42.08 -13.84
CA LYS A 81 27.50 -40.91 -13.25
C LYS A 81 27.46 -39.78 -14.25
N THR A 82 26.65 -38.75 -13.94
CA THR A 82 26.53 -37.55 -14.76
C THR A 82 27.38 -36.44 -14.14
N THR A 83 28.28 -35.88 -14.94
CA THR A 83 29.07 -34.71 -14.56
C THR A 83 28.53 -33.49 -15.32
N GLU A 84 28.12 -32.49 -14.61
CA GLU A 84 27.61 -31.21 -15.10
C GLU A 84 28.64 -30.12 -14.78
N TYR A 85 28.89 -29.23 -15.72
CA TYR A 85 29.78 -28.08 -15.56
C TYR A 85 28.93 -26.82 -15.40
N LEU A 86 29.05 -26.15 -14.27
CA LEU A 86 28.35 -24.92 -13.93
C LEU A 86 29.31 -23.75 -14.05
N TYR A 87 28.91 -22.70 -14.75
CA TYR A 87 29.70 -21.49 -14.94
C TYR A 87 29.08 -20.29 -14.24
N PHE A 88 29.93 -19.48 -13.66
CA PHE A 88 29.58 -18.25 -12.95
C PHE A 88 30.43 -17.10 -13.46
N ALA A 89 29.84 -15.91 -13.53
CA ALA A 89 30.54 -14.70 -13.96
C ALA A 89 30.43 -13.60 -12.92
N SER A 90 31.56 -12.91 -12.68
CA SER A 90 31.59 -11.68 -11.89
C SER A 90 32.00 -10.53 -12.81
N PHE A 91 31.20 -9.47 -12.86
CA PHE A 91 31.41 -8.37 -13.79
C PHE A 91 30.71 -7.08 -13.33
N ALA A 92 31.17 -5.95 -13.88
CA ALA A 92 30.57 -4.64 -13.66
C ALA A 92 30.04 -4.05 -14.98
N VAL A 93 28.87 -3.41 -14.90
CA VAL A 93 28.17 -2.80 -16.04
C VAL A 93 27.95 -1.33 -15.77
N ALA A 94 28.59 -0.45 -16.54
CA ALA A 94 28.29 0.97 -16.55
C ALA A 94 26.93 1.23 -17.20
N LEU A 95 26.15 2.09 -16.60
CA LEU A 95 24.79 2.40 -17.04
C LEU A 95 24.71 3.78 -17.72
N CYS A 96 24.90 4.83 -16.94
CA CYS A 96 24.73 6.21 -17.42
C CYS A 96 25.56 7.20 -16.60
N GLU A 97 25.58 8.46 -17.03
CA GLU A 97 26.07 9.56 -16.21
C GLU A 97 25.27 9.65 -14.92
N GLY A 98 25.97 9.71 -13.78
CA GLY A 98 25.37 9.88 -12.45
C GLY A 98 25.14 11.35 -12.08
N PRO A 99 24.61 11.60 -10.87
CA PRO A 99 24.08 10.56 -9.98
C PRO A 99 22.68 10.07 -10.38
N ILE A 100 22.42 8.78 -10.14
CA ILE A 100 21.08 8.19 -10.20
C ILE A 100 20.55 8.01 -8.77
N THR A 101 19.23 7.92 -8.63
CA THR A 101 18.58 7.73 -7.31
C THR A 101 18.22 6.28 -7.02
N GLY A 102 18.26 5.40 -8.03
CA GLY A 102 18.00 3.99 -7.82
C GLY A 102 17.95 3.16 -9.09
N ILE A 103 17.93 1.84 -8.88
CA ILE A 103 17.70 0.83 -9.92
C ILE A 103 16.46 0.02 -9.53
N GLY A 104 15.53 -0.12 -10.45
CA GLY A 104 14.33 -0.91 -10.30
C GLY A 104 14.50 -2.32 -10.86
N ARG A 105 13.70 -2.65 -11.87
CA ARG A 105 13.72 -3.97 -12.51
C ARG A 105 14.97 -4.18 -13.34
N ILE A 106 15.45 -5.41 -13.36
CA ILE A 106 16.56 -5.87 -14.21
C ILE A 106 16.02 -6.96 -15.15
N TRP A 107 16.44 -6.95 -16.39
CA TRP A 107 16.10 -7.99 -17.38
C TRP A 107 17.37 -8.64 -17.88
N ALA A 108 17.31 -9.95 -18.06
CA ALA A 108 18.33 -10.78 -18.67
C ALA A 108 17.74 -11.47 -19.91
N ASP A 109 18.33 -11.26 -21.09
CA ASP A 109 17.81 -11.75 -22.38
C ASP A 109 16.32 -11.40 -22.60
N GLY A 110 15.93 -10.17 -22.22
CA GLY A 110 14.56 -9.67 -22.36
C GLY A 110 13.54 -10.15 -21.31
N LYS A 111 13.89 -11.11 -20.47
CA LYS A 111 13.05 -11.60 -19.36
C LYS A 111 13.43 -10.92 -18.05
N LEU A 112 12.46 -10.71 -17.18
CA LEU A 112 12.73 -10.21 -15.83
C LEU A 112 13.69 -11.15 -15.12
N LEU A 113 14.76 -10.57 -14.54
CA LEU A 113 15.73 -11.28 -13.73
C LEU A 113 15.18 -11.35 -12.29
N ASP A 114 15.01 -12.56 -11.78
CA ASP A 114 14.84 -12.78 -10.36
C ASP A 114 16.21 -12.59 -9.69
N THR A 115 16.33 -11.60 -8.84
CA THR A 115 17.56 -11.26 -8.13
C THR A 115 17.70 -11.97 -6.79
N ALA A 116 16.69 -12.77 -6.39
CA ALA A 116 16.77 -13.60 -5.20
C ALA A 116 17.98 -14.56 -5.28
N GLY A 117 18.83 -14.54 -4.26
CA GLY A 117 20.03 -15.37 -4.22
C GLY A 117 21.17 -14.93 -5.16
N ILE A 118 21.02 -13.81 -5.86
CA ILE A 118 22.10 -13.20 -6.66
C ILE A 118 22.78 -12.12 -5.85
N THR A 119 24.09 -12.19 -5.71
CA THR A 119 24.89 -11.12 -5.10
C THR A 119 25.13 -10.03 -6.13
N TRP A 120 24.50 -8.88 -5.91
CA TRP A 120 24.68 -7.70 -6.75
C TRP A 120 24.58 -6.41 -5.94
N ARG A 121 25.17 -5.34 -6.43
CA ARG A 121 25.07 -3.99 -5.86
C ARG A 121 25.23 -2.96 -6.96
N TRP A 122 24.78 -1.76 -6.66
CA TRP A 122 24.86 -0.64 -7.59
C TRP A 122 25.51 0.59 -6.95
N TYR A 123 26.03 1.44 -7.78
CA TYR A 123 26.73 2.66 -7.44
C TYR A 123 26.07 3.83 -8.16
N PRO A 124 25.74 4.93 -7.44
CA PRO A 124 24.94 6.02 -8.00
C PRO A 124 25.70 6.86 -9.06
N GLY A 125 27.00 6.88 -9.03
CA GLY A 125 27.79 7.76 -9.89
C GLY A 125 27.93 9.18 -9.34
N ASP A 126 27.87 9.35 -8.02
CA ASP A 126 28.14 10.64 -7.38
C ASP A 126 29.65 10.89 -7.17
N GLU A 127 30.00 12.12 -6.76
CA GLU A 127 31.40 12.52 -6.52
C GLU A 127 32.00 11.92 -5.23
N ALA A 128 31.15 11.41 -4.32
CA ALA A 128 31.59 10.75 -3.09
C ALA A 128 31.76 9.23 -3.26
N GLN A 129 31.42 8.69 -4.44
CA GLN A 129 31.47 7.28 -4.75
C GLN A 129 32.85 6.67 -4.49
N THR A 130 32.84 5.52 -3.81
CA THR A 130 34.05 4.74 -3.51
C THR A 130 34.21 3.56 -4.44
N ALA A 131 35.41 3.03 -4.54
CA ALA A 131 35.67 1.81 -5.32
C ALA A 131 34.95 0.60 -4.74
N ASP A 132 34.46 -0.26 -5.62
CA ASP A 132 33.78 -1.50 -5.22
C ASP A 132 34.75 -2.42 -4.46
N PRO A 133 34.37 -2.95 -3.28
CA PRO A 133 35.25 -3.77 -2.45
C PRO A 133 35.62 -5.11 -3.10
N PHE A 134 34.72 -5.72 -3.89
CA PHE A 134 35.00 -6.98 -4.57
C PHE A 134 35.99 -6.78 -5.73
N ILE A 135 35.79 -5.74 -6.54
CA ILE A 135 36.72 -5.37 -7.59
C ILE A 135 38.09 -5.06 -6.98
N THR A 136 38.11 -4.28 -5.86
CA THR A 136 39.31 -3.95 -5.12
C THR A 136 40.05 -5.20 -4.61
N ALA A 137 39.32 -6.19 -4.11
CA ALA A 137 39.93 -7.44 -3.68
C ALA A 137 40.57 -8.24 -4.84
N LYS A 138 40.04 -8.11 -6.06
CA LYS A 138 40.58 -8.79 -7.25
C LYS A 138 41.73 -8.05 -7.91
N MET A 139 41.67 -6.72 -7.98
CA MET A 139 42.63 -5.90 -8.74
C MET A 139 43.65 -5.17 -7.87
N GLY A 140 43.41 -5.07 -6.56
CA GLY A 140 44.19 -4.22 -5.66
C GLY A 140 43.70 -2.76 -5.67
N ALA A 141 43.83 -2.07 -4.53
CA ALA A 141 43.30 -0.72 -4.33
C ALA A 141 43.88 0.32 -5.29
N ALA A 142 45.15 0.17 -5.69
CA ALA A 142 45.82 1.10 -6.61
C ALA A 142 45.27 1.01 -8.06
N ASN A 143 44.64 -0.10 -8.42
CA ASN A 143 44.16 -0.38 -9.77
C ASN A 143 42.64 -0.34 -9.89
N THR A 144 41.91 -0.02 -8.82
CA THR A 144 40.44 -0.02 -8.81
C THR A 144 39.90 1.40 -8.81
N PRO A 145 39.38 1.89 -9.94
CA PRO A 145 38.75 3.20 -9.99
C PRO A 145 37.40 3.19 -9.26
N ALA A 146 37.07 4.33 -8.68
CA ALA A 146 35.76 4.52 -8.04
C ALA A 146 34.63 4.80 -9.05
N TYR A 147 34.95 5.03 -10.31
CA TYR A 147 34.01 5.38 -11.40
C TYR A 147 33.07 6.55 -11.04
N ARG A 148 33.59 7.58 -10.34
CA ARG A 148 32.82 8.81 -10.03
C ARG A 148 32.27 9.44 -11.31
N GLY A 149 31.06 9.98 -11.22
CA GLY A 149 30.34 10.51 -12.39
C GLY A 149 29.64 9.43 -13.23
N THR A 150 29.86 8.13 -12.96
CA THR A 150 29.26 7.02 -13.71
C THR A 150 28.49 6.09 -12.78
N ALA A 151 27.20 5.93 -13.04
CA ALA A 151 26.39 4.91 -12.37
C ALA A 151 26.68 3.53 -12.94
N TYR A 152 26.90 2.53 -12.07
CA TYR A 152 27.21 1.17 -12.50
C TYR A 152 26.69 0.11 -11.54
N VAL A 153 26.62 -1.12 -12.01
CA VAL A 153 26.18 -2.31 -11.25
C VAL A 153 27.30 -3.34 -11.25
N VAL A 154 27.48 -4.02 -10.12
CA VAL A 154 28.40 -5.17 -9.99
C VAL A 154 27.60 -6.41 -9.69
N PHE A 155 27.85 -7.49 -10.43
CA PHE A 155 27.38 -8.84 -10.14
C PHE A 155 28.55 -9.69 -9.67
N GLU A 156 28.35 -10.44 -8.59
CA GLU A 156 29.30 -11.45 -8.12
C GLU A 156 28.71 -12.84 -8.37
N ASP A 157 29.50 -13.67 -9.08
CA ASP A 157 29.16 -15.07 -9.34
C ASP A 157 27.74 -15.29 -9.89
N LEU A 158 27.33 -14.48 -10.88
CA LEU A 158 26.05 -14.68 -11.57
C LEU A 158 26.03 -16.06 -12.24
N PRO A 159 25.06 -16.96 -11.91
CA PRO A 159 24.98 -18.28 -12.55
C PRO A 159 24.62 -18.17 -14.04
N LEU A 160 25.39 -18.82 -14.91
CA LEU A 160 25.23 -18.71 -16.36
C LEU A 160 24.43 -19.89 -16.96
N SER A 161 24.07 -20.90 -16.21
CA SER A 161 23.38 -22.12 -16.71
C SER A 161 22.08 -21.78 -17.45
N ASN A 162 21.31 -20.82 -16.97
CA ASN A 162 20.05 -20.38 -17.60
C ASN A 162 20.25 -19.58 -18.89
N TYR A 163 21.50 -19.22 -19.24
CA TYR A 163 21.85 -18.36 -20.38
C TYR A 163 22.77 -19.06 -21.38
N GLY A 164 22.81 -20.41 -21.33
CA GLY A 164 23.66 -21.19 -22.21
C GLY A 164 25.15 -20.94 -21.96
N ASN A 165 25.53 -20.79 -20.69
CA ASN A 165 26.90 -20.54 -20.23
C ASN A 165 27.56 -19.31 -20.88
N ARG A 166 26.79 -18.25 -21.13
CA ARG A 166 27.25 -16.95 -21.60
C ARG A 166 26.70 -15.83 -20.73
N LEU A 167 27.31 -14.65 -20.82
CA LEU A 167 26.71 -13.45 -20.21
C LEU A 167 25.38 -13.14 -20.90
N PRO A 168 24.29 -12.95 -20.15
CA PRO A 168 23.02 -12.53 -20.72
C PRO A 168 23.09 -11.06 -21.15
N GLN A 169 22.24 -10.68 -22.09
CA GLN A 169 22.03 -9.30 -22.45
C GLN A 169 21.20 -8.60 -21.38
N LEU A 170 21.87 -7.80 -20.55
CA LEU A 170 21.24 -7.12 -19.43
C LEU A 170 20.63 -5.78 -19.85
N SER A 171 19.47 -5.44 -19.24
CA SER A 171 18.93 -4.08 -19.23
C SER A 171 18.35 -3.75 -17.87
N PHE A 172 18.40 -2.48 -17.52
CA PHE A 172 18.15 -1.97 -16.17
C PHE A 172 17.11 -0.85 -16.22
N GLU A 173 16.19 -0.84 -15.29
CA GLU A 173 15.31 0.27 -15.03
C GLU A 173 16.04 1.25 -14.09
N VAL A 174 16.38 2.41 -14.62
CA VAL A 174 17.15 3.44 -13.91
C VAL A 174 16.25 4.59 -13.53
N PHE A 175 16.39 5.09 -12.30
CA PHE A 175 15.69 6.27 -11.80
C PHE A 175 16.67 7.45 -11.67
N ARG A 176 16.42 8.51 -12.43
CA ARG A 176 17.10 9.79 -12.33
C ARG A 176 16.08 10.91 -12.43
N PRO A 177 15.37 11.24 -11.32
CA PRO A 177 14.36 12.29 -11.33
C PRO A 177 14.90 13.59 -11.89
N LEU A 178 14.05 14.33 -12.58
CA LEU A 178 14.38 15.67 -13.02
C LEU A 178 14.54 16.58 -11.78
N ALA A 179 15.60 17.37 -11.77
CA ALA A 179 15.77 18.42 -10.76
C ALA A 179 14.79 19.58 -10.94
N ASP A 180 13.96 19.54 -11.98
CA ASP A 180 12.98 20.56 -12.31
C ASP A 180 11.90 20.61 -11.23
N PRO A 181 11.65 21.78 -10.60
CA PRO A 181 10.61 21.94 -9.58
C PRO A 181 9.20 21.78 -10.13
N ASP A 182 8.98 21.85 -11.45
CA ASP A 182 7.67 21.79 -12.08
C ASP A 182 7.24 20.36 -12.48
N THR A 183 8.01 19.33 -12.14
CA THR A 183 7.63 17.93 -12.35
C THR A 183 6.88 17.35 -11.16
N ALA A 184 6.05 16.32 -11.38
CA ALA A 184 5.37 15.61 -10.30
C ALA A 184 6.36 15.07 -9.26
N GLU A 185 7.48 14.49 -9.71
CA GLU A 185 8.56 13.99 -8.85
C GLU A 185 9.22 15.12 -8.04
N GLY A 186 9.40 16.29 -8.68
CA GLY A 186 10.00 17.48 -8.06
C GLY A 186 9.07 18.18 -7.05
N LEU A 187 7.75 18.03 -7.21
CA LEU A 187 6.72 18.67 -6.38
C LEU A 187 6.21 17.79 -5.25
N THR A 188 6.26 16.46 -5.39
CA THR A 188 5.71 15.53 -4.40
C THR A 188 6.45 15.62 -3.07
N ARG A 189 5.72 15.98 -2.00
CA ARG A 189 6.21 16.10 -0.62
C ARG A 189 5.62 15.04 0.30
N ALA A 190 4.43 14.56 -0.02
CA ALA A 190 3.71 13.59 0.79
C ALA A 190 2.96 12.60 -0.09
N VAL A 191 2.81 11.37 0.40
CA VAL A 191 2.04 10.32 -0.26
C VAL A 191 1.19 9.58 0.76
N THR A 192 0.08 9.01 0.29
CA THR A 192 -0.71 8.06 1.07
C THR A 192 -0.31 6.65 0.69
N MET A 193 0.11 5.85 1.67
CA MET A 193 0.49 4.46 1.47
C MET A 193 -0.70 3.55 1.75
N ILE A 194 -1.20 2.97 0.68
CA ILE A 194 -2.21 1.92 0.68
C ILE A 194 -1.47 0.64 0.25
N PRO A 195 -1.69 -0.52 0.90
CA PRO A 195 -2.95 -1.24 0.73
C PRO A 195 -3.92 -1.19 1.90
N ALA A 196 -3.63 -0.65 3.05
CA ALA A 196 -4.54 -0.66 4.20
C ALA A 196 -4.88 -2.08 4.72
N SER A 197 -4.92 -3.07 3.86
CA SER A 197 -5.14 -4.49 4.13
C SER A 197 -4.00 -5.33 3.56
N GLY A 198 -3.80 -6.54 4.13
CA GLY A 198 -2.66 -7.40 3.84
C GLY A 198 -1.89 -7.71 5.11
N GLU A 199 -2.10 -8.91 5.65
CA GLU A 199 -1.69 -9.31 7.01
C GLU A 199 -0.24 -9.00 7.36
N PHE A 200 0.66 -9.05 6.38
CA PHE A 200 2.10 -8.82 6.54
C PHE A 200 2.67 -7.82 5.52
N ALA A 201 1.81 -7.10 4.79
CA ALA A 201 2.23 -6.16 3.75
C ALA A 201 3.19 -5.07 4.27
N TYR A 202 3.06 -4.69 5.53
CA TYR A 202 3.89 -3.67 6.19
C TYR A 202 5.09 -4.22 6.96
N ALA A 203 5.27 -5.55 7.03
CA ALA A 203 6.43 -6.12 7.71
C ALA A 203 7.72 -5.86 6.93
N THR A 204 8.77 -5.47 7.64
CA THR A 204 10.13 -5.25 7.08
C THR A 204 11.02 -6.46 7.22
N GLN A 205 10.53 -7.53 7.87
CA GLN A 205 11.17 -8.83 7.93
C GLN A 205 10.44 -9.84 7.03
N ALA A 206 11.16 -10.82 6.51
CA ALA A 206 10.59 -11.88 5.70
C ALA A 206 9.62 -12.75 6.53
N ILE A 207 8.38 -12.86 6.08
CA ILE A 207 7.37 -13.74 6.66
C ILE A 207 7.05 -14.85 5.66
N ARG A 208 7.04 -16.08 6.14
CA ARG A 208 6.78 -17.28 5.33
C ARG A 208 5.64 -18.10 5.92
N LYS A 209 4.78 -18.65 5.07
CA LYS A 209 3.72 -19.61 5.44
C LYS A 209 4.12 -21.02 5.08
N GLY A 210 3.53 -22.00 5.77
CA GLY A 210 3.75 -23.43 5.57
C GLY A 210 4.72 -24.03 6.59
N GLY A 211 4.84 -25.36 6.58
CA GLY A 211 5.70 -26.17 7.45
C GLY A 211 6.34 -27.31 6.71
N GLY A 212 7.41 -27.91 7.27
CA GLY A 212 7.97 -29.16 6.78
C GLY A 212 8.69 -29.10 5.43
N GLY A 213 9.38 -28.01 5.10
CA GLY A 213 10.26 -27.94 3.92
C GLY A 213 9.70 -27.21 2.70
N ALA A 214 8.40 -26.95 2.64
CA ALA A 214 7.78 -26.14 1.59
C ALA A 214 7.23 -24.82 2.21
N GLN A 215 8.10 -23.82 2.34
CA GLN A 215 7.70 -22.49 2.79
C GLN A 215 7.49 -21.55 1.61
N VAL A 216 6.36 -20.81 1.61
CA VAL A 216 6.03 -19.80 0.61
C VAL A 216 6.08 -18.44 1.26
N SER A 217 6.60 -17.44 0.58
CA SER A 217 6.65 -16.06 1.06
C SER A 217 5.24 -15.47 1.21
N GLU A 218 5.05 -14.66 2.26
CA GLU A 218 3.86 -13.82 2.47
C GLU A 218 4.09 -12.36 2.06
N ASN A 219 5.35 -11.88 2.08
CA ASN A 219 5.64 -10.45 1.90
C ASN A 219 6.99 -10.16 1.21
N LEU A 220 7.64 -11.16 0.65
CA LEU A 220 8.85 -10.91 -0.14
C LEU A 220 8.48 -10.49 -1.56
N ASN A 221 9.18 -9.49 -2.06
CA ASN A 221 9.04 -9.05 -3.43
C ASN A 221 9.36 -10.19 -4.40
N ALA A 222 8.54 -10.35 -5.43
CA ALA A 222 8.66 -11.46 -6.37
C ALA A 222 9.99 -11.50 -7.15
N LEU A 223 10.76 -10.40 -7.12
CA LEU A 223 12.02 -10.25 -7.87
C LEU A 223 13.25 -10.11 -6.97
N SER A 224 13.09 -10.23 -5.66
CA SER A 224 14.18 -10.11 -4.70
C SER A 224 13.80 -10.80 -3.39
N ASP A 225 14.80 -11.06 -2.52
CA ASP A 225 14.57 -11.55 -1.15
C ASP A 225 14.24 -10.41 -0.16
N THR A 226 13.89 -9.24 -0.66
CA THR A 226 13.60 -8.05 0.14
C THR A 226 12.09 -7.94 0.39
N PRO A 227 11.63 -7.62 1.61
CA PRO A 227 10.22 -7.39 1.88
C PRO A 227 9.61 -6.27 1.03
N ASP A 228 8.36 -6.45 0.58
CA ASP A 228 7.66 -5.51 -0.29
C ASP A 228 7.61 -4.08 0.28
N MET A 229 7.45 -3.92 1.60
CA MET A 229 7.46 -2.63 2.27
C MET A 229 8.79 -1.88 2.06
N VAL A 230 9.91 -2.57 2.17
CA VAL A 230 11.25 -1.99 1.97
C VAL A 230 11.44 -1.58 0.52
N VAL A 231 11.11 -2.48 -0.42
CA VAL A 231 11.20 -2.20 -1.87
C VAL A 231 10.30 -1.03 -2.27
N ALA A 232 9.09 -0.93 -1.70
CA ALA A 232 8.18 0.18 -1.97
C ALA A 232 8.74 1.53 -1.51
N LEU A 233 9.34 1.58 -0.32
CA LEU A 233 9.99 2.81 0.20
C LEU A 233 11.25 3.17 -0.60
N ASP A 234 12.07 2.18 -0.99
CA ASP A 234 13.25 2.42 -1.84
C ASP A 234 12.83 3.06 -3.17
N ARG A 235 11.80 2.51 -3.82
CA ARG A 235 11.26 3.03 -5.07
C ARG A 235 10.62 4.41 -4.91
N LEU A 236 9.88 4.63 -3.82
CA LEU A 236 9.27 5.93 -3.54
C LEU A 236 10.34 7.02 -3.45
N GLN A 237 11.38 6.80 -2.63
CA GLN A 237 12.44 7.79 -2.44
C GLN A 237 13.33 7.94 -3.69
N ALA A 238 13.46 6.89 -4.50
CA ALA A 238 14.15 6.96 -5.78
C ALA A 238 13.40 7.77 -6.84
N ILE A 239 12.07 7.71 -6.86
CA ILE A 239 11.21 8.40 -7.84
C ILE A 239 10.89 9.83 -7.37
N ALA A 240 10.54 10.00 -6.11
CA ALA A 240 10.16 11.29 -5.52
C ALA A 240 11.11 11.65 -4.37
N PRO A 241 12.34 12.11 -4.68
CA PRO A 241 13.39 12.32 -3.67
C PRO A 241 13.10 13.44 -2.67
N LYS A 242 12.07 14.26 -2.94
CA LYS A 242 11.62 15.32 -2.04
C LYS A 242 10.46 14.89 -1.13
N VAL A 243 10.06 13.63 -1.19
CA VAL A 243 9.04 13.09 -0.28
C VAL A 243 9.58 13.13 1.15
N GLU A 244 8.79 13.71 2.05
CA GLU A 244 9.13 13.92 3.45
C GLU A 244 8.05 13.41 4.42
N SER A 245 6.89 12.99 3.88
CA SER A 245 5.77 12.52 4.70
C SER A 245 5.01 11.37 4.03
N VAL A 246 4.59 10.41 4.84
CA VAL A 246 3.76 9.27 4.42
C VAL A 246 2.55 9.16 5.33
N SER A 247 1.35 9.11 4.74
CA SER A 247 0.12 8.73 5.44
C SER A 247 -0.04 7.21 5.38
N LEU A 248 0.10 6.53 6.52
CA LEU A 248 0.06 5.07 6.63
C LEU A 248 -1.37 4.61 6.93
N VAL A 249 -2.04 4.03 5.96
CA VAL A 249 -3.43 3.55 6.08
C VAL A 249 -3.46 2.12 6.61
N VAL A 250 -4.24 1.88 7.68
CA VAL A 250 -4.40 0.55 8.27
C VAL A 250 -5.88 0.28 8.55
N ALA A 251 -6.43 -0.83 8.04
CA ALA A 251 -7.86 -1.09 8.07
C ALA A 251 -8.29 -2.19 9.04
N TRP A 252 -9.43 -1.94 9.70
CA TRP A 252 -10.32 -2.96 10.24
C TRP A 252 -11.59 -3.05 9.40
N PHE A 253 -12.44 -4.05 9.65
CA PHE A 253 -13.61 -4.35 8.85
C PHE A 253 -14.91 -4.00 9.58
N GLY A 254 -15.77 -3.21 8.92
CA GLY A 254 -17.15 -2.95 9.32
C GLY A 254 -18.09 -3.90 8.61
N ASP A 255 -19.16 -4.35 9.28
CA ASP A 255 -20.05 -5.40 8.79
C ASP A 255 -21.52 -4.98 8.58
N ASP A 256 -21.86 -3.72 8.82
CA ASP A 256 -23.24 -3.22 8.70
C ASP A 256 -23.26 -1.70 8.46
N LEU A 257 -24.15 -1.21 7.61
CA LEU A 257 -24.35 0.24 7.40
C LEU A 257 -25.13 0.92 8.53
N ARG A 258 -25.80 0.15 9.38
CA ARG A 258 -26.53 0.70 10.53
C ARG A 258 -25.60 0.92 11.71
N ALA A 259 -25.41 2.18 12.12
CA ALA A 259 -24.52 2.56 13.22
C ALA A 259 -24.80 1.77 14.52
N GLY A 260 -26.08 1.51 14.84
CA GLY A 260 -26.46 0.75 16.02
C GLY A 260 -26.11 -0.75 15.98
N SER A 261 -25.69 -1.28 14.84
CA SER A 261 -25.43 -2.73 14.63
C SER A 261 -24.01 -3.02 14.17
N CYS A 262 -23.35 -2.07 13.52
CA CYS A 262 -22.02 -2.22 12.93
C CYS A 262 -20.97 -2.64 13.97
N LYS A 263 -20.19 -3.66 13.64
CA LYS A 263 -19.01 -4.07 14.40
C LYS A 263 -17.76 -3.75 13.58
N VAL A 264 -16.80 -3.11 14.22
CA VAL A 264 -15.50 -2.78 13.60
C VAL A 264 -14.45 -3.72 14.18
N ARG A 265 -13.96 -4.66 13.37
CA ARG A 265 -13.12 -5.79 13.84
C ARG A 265 -11.90 -6.00 12.95
N PRO A 266 -10.74 -6.44 13.53
CA PRO A 266 -9.60 -6.89 12.73
C PRO A 266 -9.92 -8.22 12.07
N GLY A 267 -9.59 -8.36 10.79
CA GLY A 267 -9.91 -9.54 9.98
C GLY A 267 -8.69 -10.25 9.42
N VAL A 268 -8.89 -11.50 9.01
CA VAL A 268 -7.88 -12.34 8.35
C VAL A 268 -8.45 -12.97 7.07
N GLU A 269 -7.58 -13.27 6.12
CA GLU A 269 -7.94 -13.98 4.88
C GLU A 269 -8.28 -15.45 5.11
N VAL A 270 -7.56 -16.10 6.04
CA VAL A 270 -7.66 -17.52 6.34
C VAL A 270 -7.43 -17.73 7.84
N SER A 271 -8.35 -18.45 8.49
CA SER A 271 -8.26 -18.73 9.94
C SER A 271 -7.18 -19.74 10.33
N ALA A 272 -6.80 -20.64 9.44
CA ALA A 272 -5.90 -21.78 9.70
C ALA A 272 -4.53 -21.66 9.01
N LYS A 273 -3.97 -20.45 8.92
CA LYS A 273 -2.64 -20.20 8.34
C LYS A 273 -1.59 -20.11 9.45
N SER A 274 -0.48 -20.86 9.32
CA SER A 274 0.70 -20.73 10.18
C SER A 274 1.81 -19.97 9.48
N THR A 275 2.45 -19.04 10.18
CA THR A 275 3.51 -18.19 9.64
C THR A 275 4.73 -18.14 10.56
N THR A 276 5.91 -17.91 9.96
CA THR A 276 7.23 -17.86 10.63
C THR A 276 8.02 -16.66 10.08
N PRO A 277 8.84 -15.92 10.87
CA PRO A 277 9.11 -16.12 12.29
C PRO A 277 8.03 -15.56 13.22
N ALA A 278 7.05 -14.83 12.71
CA ALA A 278 5.99 -14.22 13.50
C ALA A 278 4.60 -14.72 13.09
N SER A 279 3.72 -14.84 14.06
CA SER A 279 2.29 -15.14 13.87
C SER A 279 1.49 -13.84 13.81
N TRP A 280 0.40 -13.85 13.07
CA TRP A 280 -0.52 -12.73 13.04
C TRP A 280 -1.24 -12.54 14.38
N SER A 281 -1.26 -11.32 14.85
CA SER A 281 -2.05 -10.89 16.01
C SER A 281 -2.36 -9.40 15.90
N VAL A 282 -3.59 -9.01 16.22
CA VAL A 282 -4.04 -7.62 16.28
C VAL A 282 -4.92 -7.44 17.51
N ASN A 283 -4.63 -6.46 18.34
CA ASN A 283 -5.43 -6.15 19.54
C ASN A 283 -5.59 -7.34 20.52
N GLY A 284 -4.61 -8.24 20.59
CA GLY A 284 -4.69 -9.48 21.36
C GLY A 284 -5.55 -10.57 20.72
N VAL A 285 -6.13 -10.34 19.56
CA VAL A 285 -6.90 -11.33 18.80
C VAL A 285 -5.94 -12.19 18.00
N SER A 286 -6.07 -13.51 18.14
CA SER A 286 -5.33 -14.47 17.32
C SER A 286 -6.04 -14.72 16.00
N ARG A 287 -5.31 -15.22 15.00
CA ARG A 287 -5.87 -15.60 13.69
C ARG A 287 -7.12 -16.48 13.79
N ALA A 288 -7.10 -17.47 14.67
CA ALA A 288 -8.19 -18.43 14.80
C ALA A 288 -9.51 -17.82 15.33
N SER A 289 -9.41 -16.67 16.02
CA SER A 289 -10.55 -15.95 16.61
C SER A 289 -10.87 -14.63 15.91
N ALA A 290 -10.11 -14.28 14.86
CA ALA A 290 -10.32 -13.07 14.09
C ALA A 290 -11.56 -13.17 13.18
N PHE A 291 -12.06 -12.01 12.76
CA PHE A 291 -13.06 -11.93 11.71
C PHE A 291 -12.50 -12.52 10.41
N LEU A 292 -13.23 -13.42 9.77
CA LEU A 292 -12.87 -13.97 8.47
C LEU A 292 -13.48 -13.08 7.39
N VAL A 293 -12.64 -12.48 6.54
CA VAL A 293 -13.11 -11.63 5.45
C VAL A 293 -13.92 -12.43 4.42
N SER A 294 -14.90 -11.78 3.82
CA SER A 294 -15.76 -12.37 2.80
C SER A 294 -14.97 -12.88 1.60
N ARG A 295 -15.58 -13.82 0.88
CA ARG A 295 -14.97 -14.45 -0.29
C ARG A 295 -15.82 -14.22 -1.53
N ASP A 296 -15.16 -14.21 -2.69
CA ASP A 296 -15.83 -14.18 -3.99
C ASP A 296 -16.37 -15.58 -4.38
N ASP A 297 -16.98 -15.67 -5.55
CA ASP A 297 -17.53 -16.90 -6.12
C ASP A 297 -16.46 -17.97 -6.47
N GLN A 298 -15.19 -17.59 -6.46
CA GLN A 298 -14.03 -18.46 -6.67
C GLN A 298 -13.32 -18.83 -5.36
N ASP A 299 -13.95 -18.58 -4.23
CA ASP A 299 -13.39 -18.79 -2.87
C ASP A 299 -12.10 -18.01 -2.59
N ARG A 300 -11.92 -16.84 -3.22
CA ARG A 300 -10.80 -15.93 -2.95
C ARG A 300 -11.24 -14.85 -1.97
N PRO A 301 -10.41 -14.49 -0.98
CA PRO A 301 -10.70 -13.37 -0.08
C PRO A 301 -10.89 -12.07 -0.88
N ILE A 302 -11.95 -11.32 -0.57
CA ILE A 302 -12.22 -10.02 -1.22
C ILE A 302 -11.21 -8.98 -0.79
N TYR A 303 -10.75 -9.04 0.46
CA TYR A 303 -9.72 -8.17 1.02
C TYR A 303 -8.55 -8.98 1.52
N GLY A 304 -7.36 -8.41 1.57
CA GLY A 304 -6.31 -8.85 2.47
C GLY A 304 -6.74 -8.66 3.93
N GLY A 305 -6.18 -9.42 4.85
CA GLY A 305 -6.48 -9.25 6.28
C GLY A 305 -5.90 -7.95 6.84
N THR A 306 -6.32 -7.59 8.05
CA THR A 306 -5.74 -6.47 8.81
C THR A 306 -4.23 -6.68 8.99
N PRO A 307 -3.38 -5.68 8.73
CA PRO A 307 -1.95 -5.75 9.04
C PRO A 307 -1.70 -6.09 10.50
N SER A 308 -0.83 -7.06 10.77
CA SER A 308 -0.45 -7.47 12.13
C SER A 308 0.19 -6.32 12.90
N ASP A 309 -0.02 -6.25 14.22
CA ASP A 309 0.50 -5.18 15.08
C ASP A 309 2.01 -4.97 14.90
N PHE A 310 2.80 -6.05 14.90
CA PHE A 310 4.25 -5.93 14.72
C PHE A 310 4.64 -5.38 13.34
N ALA A 311 3.88 -5.71 12.29
CA ALA A 311 4.14 -5.21 10.94
C ALA A 311 3.89 -3.70 10.84
N VAL A 312 2.83 -3.21 11.49
CA VAL A 312 2.53 -1.77 11.59
C VAL A 312 3.63 -1.04 12.35
N VAL A 313 4.09 -1.59 13.48
CA VAL A 313 5.21 -1.00 14.24
C VAL A 313 6.48 -0.93 13.39
N GLN A 314 6.83 -2.01 12.69
CA GLN A 314 7.98 -2.03 11.78
C GLN A 314 7.87 -0.99 10.67
N ALA A 315 6.69 -0.82 10.08
CA ALA A 315 6.45 0.19 9.05
C ALA A 315 6.70 1.62 9.58
N ILE A 316 6.15 1.95 10.75
CA ILE A 316 6.37 3.26 11.38
C ILE A 316 7.87 3.47 11.63
N GLN A 317 8.55 2.48 12.21
CA GLN A 317 9.96 2.57 12.55
C GLN A 317 10.86 2.73 11.31
N VAL A 318 10.63 1.97 10.24
CA VAL A 318 11.43 2.07 9.01
C VAL A 318 11.22 3.39 8.30
N MET A 319 10.00 3.93 8.26
CA MET A 319 9.72 5.25 7.69
C MET A 319 10.42 6.36 8.47
N LYS A 320 10.34 6.34 9.80
CA LYS A 320 11.05 7.31 10.67
C LYS A 320 12.56 7.21 10.51
N ALA A 321 13.12 5.99 10.45
CA ALA A 321 14.56 5.79 10.21
C ALA A 321 15.04 6.33 8.85
N ARG A 322 14.13 6.44 7.88
CA ARG A 322 14.38 7.06 6.56
C ARG A 322 14.14 8.57 6.53
N GLY A 323 13.85 9.19 7.67
CA GLY A 323 13.58 10.63 7.78
C GLY A 323 12.18 11.04 7.30
N LEU A 324 11.26 10.10 7.12
CA LEU A 324 9.89 10.37 6.71
C LEU A 324 9.00 10.65 7.94
N ARG A 325 8.21 11.71 7.88
CA ARG A 325 7.14 11.97 8.83
C ARG A 325 5.99 11.00 8.58
N VAL A 326 5.39 10.48 9.66
CA VAL A 326 4.31 9.50 9.58
C VAL A 326 3.00 10.10 10.07
N THR A 327 1.99 10.14 9.20
CA THR A 327 0.59 10.36 9.58
C THR A 327 -0.08 9.00 9.67
N PHE A 328 -0.56 8.62 10.85
CA PHE A 328 -1.25 7.35 11.02
C PHE A 328 -2.73 7.49 10.68
N TYR A 329 -3.27 6.59 9.87
CA TYR A 329 -4.57 6.70 9.24
C TYR A 329 -5.41 5.42 9.48
N PRO A 330 -6.12 5.29 10.63
CA PRO A 330 -7.06 4.20 10.86
C PRO A 330 -8.21 4.26 9.87
N PHE A 331 -8.55 3.13 9.28
CA PHE A 331 -9.49 3.05 8.17
C PHE A 331 -10.51 1.94 8.38
N ILE A 332 -11.75 2.13 7.96
CA ILE A 332 -12.77 1.08 7.95
C ILE A 332 -13.01 0.63 6.51
N LEU A 333 -12.76 -0.64 6.24
CA LEU A 333 -13.22 -1.33 5.04
C LEU A 333 -14.56 -2.00 5.35
N MET A 334 -15.58 -1.78 4.52
CA MET A 334 -16.89 -2.38 4.74
C MET A 334 -16.95 -3.75 4.08
N ASP A 335 -17.05 -4.79 4.90
CA ASP A 335 -17.18 -6.18 4.45
C ASP A 335 -18.64 -6.64 4.60
N VAL A 336 -19.48 -6.12 3.71
CA VAL A 336 -20.89 -6.49 3.54
C VAL A 336 -21.00 -7.25 2.21
N PRO A 337 -21.07 -8.59 2.21
CA PRO A 337 -21.03 -9.36 0.96
C PRO A 337 -22.33 -9.25 0.15
N PRO A 338 -22.29 -9.54 -1.16
CA PRO A 338 -23.47 -9.67 -1.99
C PRO A 338 -24.44 -10.72 -1.43
N GLY A 339 -25.74 -10.52 -1.62
CA GLY A 339 -26.76 -11.45 -1.13
C GLY A 339 -26.97 -11.42 0.38
N ASN A 340 -26.42 -10.42 1.09
CA ASN A 340 -26.67 -10.24 2.51
C ASN A 340 -28.17 -9.96 2.78
N THR A 341 -28.63 -10.28 3.97
CA THR A 341 -30.01 -10.08 4.42
C THR A 341 -30.13 -8.98 5.49
N LEU A 342 -29.12 -8.11 5.59
CA LEU A 342 -29.12 -7.03 6.56
C LEU A 342 -30.23 -6.02 6.22
N PRO A 343 -30.97 -5.49 7.21
CA PRO A 343 -31.95 -4.43 6.97
C PRO A 343 -31.28 -3.21 6.32
N ASN A 344 -31.89 -2.67 5.26
CA ASN A 344 -31.36 -1.54 4.53
C ASN A 344 -31.74 -0.21 5.23
N PRO A 345 -30.80 0.58 5.77
CA PRO A 345 -31.14 1.84 6.41
C PRO A 345 -31.64 2.91 5.42
N TYR A 346 -31.36 2.74 4.13
CA TYR A 346 -31.72 3.67 3.05
C TYR A 346 -32.94 3.19 2.26
N SER A 347 -34.01 2.77 2.98
CA SER A 347 -35.25 2.33 2.37
C SER A 347 -36.46 2.86 3.13
N ASP A 348 -37.50 3.25 2.39
CA ASP A 348 -38.81 3.60 2.94
C ASP A 348 -39.61 2.33 3.35
N ASN A 349 -39.16 1.16 2.92
CA ASN A 349 -39.76 -0.12 3.30
C ASN A 349 -38.92 -0.76 4.43
N ALA A 350 -39.43 -0.72 5.65
CA ALA A 350 -38.79 -1.30 6.82
C ALA A 350 -38.54 -2.83 6.73
N ALA A 351 -39.24 -3.54 5.82
CA ALA A 351 -39.04 -4.96 5.56
C ALA A 351 -37.98 -5.24 4.50
N GLU A 352 -37.44 -4.21 3.84
CA GLU A 352 -36.42 -4.38 2.85
C GLU A 352 -35.11 -4.83 3.48
N THR A 353 -34.58 -5.93 2.97
CA THR A 353 -33.27 -6.48 3.34
C THR A 353 -32.33 -6.50 2.14
N GLY A 354 -31.03 -6.54 2.44
CA GLY A 354 -29.98 -6.48 1.44
C GLY A 354 -29.38 -5.07 1.36
N GLN A 355 -28.29 -4.86 2.10
CA GLN A 355 -27.50 -3.65 1.96
C GLN A 355 -26.63 -3.74 0.70
N LEU A 356 -26.18 -2.58 0.19
CA LEU A 356 -25.22 -2.50 -0.90
C LEU A 356 -23.98 -3.35 -0.58
N ALA A 357 -23.53 -4.14 -1.55
CA ALA A 357 -22.32 -4.95 -1.38
C ALA A 357 -21.08 -4.08 -1.29
N PHE A 358 -20.20 -4.36 -0.33
CA PHE A 358 -18.94 -3.66 -0.10
C PHE A 358 -19.06 -2.14 -0.16
N PRO A 359 -20.01 -1.55 0.62
CA PRO A 359 -20.29 -0.13 0.53
C PRO A 359 -19.12 0.71 1.07
N TRP A 360 -19.07 1.96 0.64
CA TRP A 360 -18.19 2.93 1.26
C TRP A 360 -18.61 3.22 2.72
N ARG A 361 -17.63 3.29 3.66
CA ARG A 361 -17.83 3.57 5.09
C ARG A 361 -18.61 4.85 5.37
N GLY A 362 -18.48 5.85 4.50
CA GLY A 362 -19.23 7.11 4.58
C GLY A 362 -20.74 6.94 4.51
N ARG A 363 -21.24 5.73 4.21
CA ARG A 363 -22.65 5.38 4.24
C ARG A 363 -23.10 4.77 5.57
N ILE A 364 -22.25 4.59 6.56
CA ILE A 364 -22.70 4.18 7.91
C ILE A 364 -23.57 5.32 8.48
N THR A 365 -24.80 4.99 8.88
CA THR A 365 -25.80 5.98 9.31
C THR A 365 -26.74 5.41 10.37
N CYS A 366 -27.64 6.25 10.89
CA CYS A 366 -28.74 5.75 11.72
C CYS A 366 -29.74 4.92 10.90
N SER A 367 -30.56 4.12 11.58
CA SER A 367 -31.52 3.26 10.92
C SER A 367 -32.91 3.38 11.53
N PRO A 368 -33.91 3.76 10.72
CA PRO A 368 -33.83 4.26 9.32
C PRO A 368 -33.07 5.58 9.21
N ALA A 369 -32.42 5.79 8.03
CA ALA A 369 -31.59 6.98 7.77
C ALA A 369 -32.41 8.26 7.65
N ALA A 370 -31.76 9.41 7.78
CA ALA A 370 -32.37 10.71 7.52
C ALA A 370 -32.98 10.74 6.10
N GLY A 371 -34.19 11.29 5.97
CA GLY A 371 -34.91 11.38 4.69
C GLY A 371 -35.75 10.14 4.33
N PHE A 372 -35.66 9.05 5.08
CA PHE A 372 -36.44 7.83 4.86
C PHE A 372 -37.58 7.66 5.87
N ALA A 373 -38.61 6.91 5.52
CA ALA A 373 -39.78 6.69 6.33
C ALA A 373 -39.44 6.07 7.70
N GLY A 374 -39.97 6.66 8.77
CA GLY A 374 -39.69 6.24 10.14
C GLY A 374 -38.31 6.55 10.65
N THR A 375 -37.60 7.49 10.01
CA THR A 375 -36.26 7.91 10.41
C THR A 375 -36.16 8.23 11.90
N VAL A 376 -35.06 7.80 12.50
CA VAL A 376 -34.71 8.15 13.88
C VAL A 376 -33.83 9.40 13.99
N ASP A 377 -33.45 10.02 12.88
CA ASP A 377 -32.74 11.30 12.89
C ASP A 377 -33.51 12.34 13.71
N LYS A 378 -32.80 13.22 14.38
CA LYS A 378 -33.32 14.22 15.35
C LYS A 378 -33.95 13.61 16.61
N THR A 379 -33.62 12.35 16.97
CA THR A 379 -34.14 11.70 18.18
C THR A 379 -33.03 11.16 19.09
N ALA A 380 -33.37 10.87 20.35
CA ALA A 380 -32.47 10.18 21.28
C ALA A 380 -32.05 8.78 20.80
N THR A 381 -32.88 8.10 19.99
CA THR A 381 -32.54 6.80 19.39
C THR A 381 -31.35 6.93 18.46
N ALA A 382 -31.27 7.98 17.67
CA ALA A 382 -30.11 8.23 16.80
C ALA A 382 -28.83 8.41 17.62
N ALA A 383 -28.88 9.16 18.74
CA ALA A 383 -27.74 9.28 19.66
C ALA A 383 -27.30 7.92 20.23
N SER A 384 -28.25 7.05 20.59
CA SER A 384 -27.97 5.70 21.10
C SER A 384 -27.32 4.83 20.04
N GLN A 385 -27.73 4.92 18.78
CA GLN A 385 -27.12 4.17 17.67
C GLN A 385 -25.68 4.66 17.39
N VAL A 386 -25.44 5.96 17.44
CA VAL A 386 -24.09 6.53 17.33
C VAL A 386 -23.20 6.04 18.48
N ALA A 387 -23.70 6.10 19.72
CA ALA A 387 -22.97 5.62 20.89
C ALA A 387 -22.61 4.13 20.78
N ALA A 388 -23.49 3.31 20.21
CA ALA A 388 -23.23 1.88 19.98
C ALA A 388 -22.10 1.64 18.97
N LEU A 389 -22.00 2.44 17.89
CA LEU A 389 -20.89 2.36 16.95
C LEU A 389 -19.56 2.76 17.58
N PHE A 390 -19.57 3.84 18.38
CA PHE A 390 -18.33 4.27 19.05
C PHE A 390 -17.86 3.25 20.09
N GLY A 391 -18.77 2.59 20.81
CA GLY A 391 -18.43 1.66 21.89
C GLY A 391 -17.93 2.36 23.16
N ALA A 392 -17.53 1.57 24.15
CA ALA A 392 -17.18 2.04 25.49
C ALA A 392 -15.67 2.01 25.79
N ALA A 393 -14.82 1.72 24.80
CA ALA A 393 -13.37 1.66 24.98
C ALA A 393 -12.80 2.98 25.53
N THR A 394 -11.87 2.88 26.48
CA THR A 394 -11.11 4.00 27.06
C THR A 394 -9.60 3.74 26.90
N PRO A 395 -8.73 4.72 27.10
CA PRO A 395 -7.27 4.49 27.11
C PRO A 395 -6.83 3.36 28.03
N ALA A 396 -7.48 3.20 29.18
CA ALA A 396 -7.17 2.15 30.16
C ALA A 396 -7.65 0.74 29.77
N SER A 397 -8.41 0.60 28.68
CA SER A 397 -8.94 -0.68 28.20
C SER A 397 -7.90 -1.53 27.44
N PHE A 398 -6.62 -1.17 27.50
CA PHE A 398 -5.56 -1.82 26.74
C PHE A 398 -4.35 -2.14 27.61
N SER A 399 -3.68 -3.24 27.30
CA SER A 399 -2.36 -3.61 27.85
C SER A 399 -1.33 -3.58 26.74
N VAL A 400 -0.23 -2.87 26.96
CA VAL A 400 0.87 -2.74 25.99
C VAL A 400 2.06 -3.57 26.47
N SER A 401 2.57 -4.45 25.61
CA SER A 401 3.76 -5.28 25.88
C SER A 401 4.65 -5.33 24.64
N GLY A 402 5.80 -4.65 24.70
CA GLY A 402 6.69 -4.51 23.54
C GLY A 402 5.97 -3.87 22.34
N GLN A 403 5.89 -4.61 21.24
CA GLN A 403 5.23 -4.19 20.00
C GLN A 403 3.78 -4.71 19.88
N SER A 404 3.18 -5.16 20.95
CA SER A 404 1.82 -5.71 20.95
C SER A 404 0.91 -4.92 21.88
N VAL A 405 -0.33 -4.72 21.44
CA VAL A 405 -1.40 -4.07 22.21
C VAL A 405 -2.58 -5.02 22.32
N SER A 406 -2.96 -5.35 23.53
CA SER A 406 -4.03 -6.32 23.82
C SER A 406 -5.22 -5.65 24.47
N TRP A 407 -6.42 -6.07 24.08
CA TRP A 407 -7.67 -5.64 24.67
C TRP A 407 -7.90 -6.26 26.05
N THR A 408 -8.21 -5.43 27.03
CA THR A 408 -8.51 -5.85 28.42
C THR A 408 -9.92 -5.41 28.87
N GLY A 409 -10.65 -4.72 27.99
CA GLY A 409 -12.00 -4.24 28.27
C GLY A 409 -13.08 -5.31 28.09
N THR A 410 -14.35 -4.88 28.02
CA THR A 410 -15.50 -5.76 27.92
C THR A 410 -15.46 -6.62 26.65
N SER A 411 -15.66 -7.92 26.79
CA SER A 411 -15.76 -8.84 25.66
C SER A 411 -16.93 -8.43 24.75
N GLY A 412 -16.70 -8.41 23.43
CA GLY A 412 -17.73 -8.07 22.44
C GLY A 412 -17.88 -6.56 22.16
N ASP A 413 -17.18 -5.67 22.84
CA ASP A 413 -17.11 -4.25 22.47
C ASP A 413 -16.23 -4.07 21.24
N TRP A 414 -16.85 -4.09 20.05
CA TRP A 414 -16.21 -3.93 18.74
C TRP A 414 -16.58 -2.58 18.12
N GLY A 415 -16.40 -1.50 18.90
CA GLY A 415 -16.68 -0.15 18.46
C GLY A 415 -15.49 0.54 17.80
N LEU A 416 -15.77 1.70 17.18
CA LEU A 416 -14.78 2.57 16.53
C LEU A 416 -13.67 3.01 17.51
N ARG A 417 -14.04 3.34 18.75
CA ARG A 417 -13.08 3.75 19.80
C ARG A 417 -12.03 2.68 20.07
N ARG A 418 -12.44 1.39 20.08
CA ARG A 418 -11.51 0.28 20.28
C ARG A 418 -10.46 0.23 19.19
N MET A 419 -10.83 0.40 17.92
CA MET A 419 -9.88 0.45 16.79
C MET A 419 -8.93 1.64 16.93
N VAL A 420 -9.46 2.83 17.13
CA VAL A 420 -8.67 4.07 17.15
C VAL A 420 -7.70 4.10 18.34
N LEU A 421 -8.17 3.76 19.54
CA LEU A 421 -7.32 3.74 20.75
C LEU A 421 -6.30 2.60 20.71
N HIS A 422 -6.63 1.43 20.13
CA HIS A 422 -5.65 0.39 19.86
C HIS A 422 -4.48 0.93 19.05
N TYR A 423 -4.76 1.62 17.94
CA TYR A 423 -3.71 2.18 17.09
C TYR A 423 -2.99 3.37 17.73
N ALA A 424 -3.64 4.17 18.57
CA ALA A 424 -2.95 5.19 19.35
C ALA A 424 -1.88 4.57 20.26
N HIS A 425 -2.23 3.51 20.99
CA HIS A 425 -1.26 2.76 21.82
C HIS A 425 -0.17 2.10 20.97
N LEU A 426 -0.50 1.55 19.81
CA LEU A 426 0.47 0.91 18.92
C LEU A 426 1.45 1.92 18.35
N CYS A 427 0.98 3.10 17.95
CA CYS A 427 1.83 4.22 17.53
C CYS A 427 2.76 4.68 18.65
N ALA A 428 2.26 4.79 19.89
CA ALA A 428 3.10 5.10 21.06
C ALA A 428 4.20 4.04 21.25
N ALA A 429 3.84 2.74 21.17
CA ALA A 429 4.78 1.61 21.26
C ALA A 429 5.82 1.60 20.11
N ALA A 430 5.49 2.14 18.94
CA ALA A 430 6.41 2.30 17.82
C ALA A 430 7.39 3.48 17.98
N GLY A 431 7.27 4.27 19.04
CA GLY A 431 8.07 5.48 19.27
C GLY A 431 7.42 6.77 18.77
N GLY A 432 6.08 6.77 18.63
CA GLY A 432 5.27 7.91 18.23
C GLY A 432 5.18 8.13 16.72
N VAL A 433 4.20 8.93 16.31
CA VAL A 433 3.97 9.38 14.93
C VAL A 433 3.82 10.90 14.90
N ASP A 434 4.00 11.51 13.72
CA ASP A 434 3.94 12.97 13.58
C ASP A 434 2.50 13.48 13.57
N ALA A 435 1.58 12.71 12.98
CA ALA A 435 0.15 12.99 13.02
C ALA A 435 -0.67 11.70 13.14
N PHE A 436 -1.89 11.84 13.69
CA PHE A 436 -2.83 10.74 13.89
C PHE A 436 -4.24 11.20 13.54
N LEU A 437 -4.95 10.42 12.69
CA LEU A 437 -6.33 10.69 12.32
C LEU A 437 -7.29 9.85 13.18
N ILE A 438 -8.27 10.50 13.83
CA ILE A 438 -9.22 9.82 14.73
C ILE A 438 -10.40 9.20 14.02
N GLY A 439 -10.53 9.42 12.72
CA GLY A 439 -11.57 8.89 11.85
C GLY A 439 -11.44 9.47 10.45
N THR A 440 -12.17 8.93 9.51
CA THR A 440 -12.04 9.28 8.11
C THR A 440 -13.33 9.10 7.33
N GLU A 441 -13.76 10.14 6.61
CA GLU A 441 -14.87 10.13 5.63
C GLU A 441 -16.11 9.39 6.14
N MET A 442 -16.73 9.92 7.20
CA MET A 442 -17.95 9.33 7.78
C MET A 442 -19.16 10.29 7.67
N PRO A 443 -19.46 10.89 6.49
CA PRO A 443 -20.53 11.88 6.39
C PRO A 443 -21.90 11.33 6.79
N GLY A 444 -22.20 10.08 6.52
CA GLY A 444 -23.45 9.45 6.96
C GLY A 444 -23.59 9.35 8.47
N LEU A 445 -22.46 9.33 9.21
CA LEU A 445 -22.41 9.28 10.67
C LEU A 445 -22.36 10.68 11.29
N THR A 446 -21.49 11.56 10.78
CA THR A 446 -21.28 12.91 11.34
C THR A 446 -22.47 13.83 11.16
N THR A 447 -23.33 13.55 10.16
CA THR A 447 -24.56 14.29 9.89
C THR A 447 -25.79 13.78 10.65
N ILE A 448 -25.68 12.68 11.40
CA ILE A 448 -26.77 12.19 12.28
C ILE A 448 -27.03 13.23 13.37
N ARG A 449 -28.32 13.54 13.58
CA ARG A 449 -28.78 14.47 14.59
C ARG A 449 -29.52 13.75 15.72
N SER A 450 -29.29 14.18 16.96
CA SER A 450 -30.07 13.74 18.13
C SER A 450 -31.18 14.74 18.53
N SER A 451 -31.16 15.92 17.94
CA SER A 451 -32.19 16.97 18.01
C SER A 451 -32.04 17.86 16.77
N ALA A 452 -32.75 18.97 16.67
CA ALA A 452 -32.70 19.86 15.49
C ALA A 452 -31.26 20.22 15.04
N SER A 453 -30.35 20.47 15.98
CA SER A 453 -28.98 20.93 15.68
C SER A 453 -27.88 20.24 16.48
N ALA A 454 -28.15 19.11 17.15
CA ALA A 454 -27.17 18.39 17.96
C ALA A 454 -26.62 17.18 17.20
N TYR A 455 -25.32 17.11 17.01
CA TYR A 455 -24.58 16.08 16.27
C TYR A 455 -23.81 15.17 17.22
N PRO A 456 -24.35 14.01 17.62
CA PRO A 456 -23.76 13.15 18.65
C PRO A 456 -22.42 12.55 18.22
N ALA A 457 -22.21 12.26 16.93
CA ALA A 457 -20.95 11.73 16.43
C ALA A 457 -19.82 12.76 16.54
N VAL A 458 -20.11 14.03 16.28
CA VAL A 458 -19.13 15.11 16.43
C VAL A 458 -18.66 15.22 17.88
N GLN A 459 -19.57 15.14 18.85
CA GLN A 459 -19.21 15.13 20.27
C GLN A 459 -18.40 13.88 20.65
N ALA A 460 -18.73 12.71 20.09
CA ALA A 460 -17.98 11.48 20.34
C ALA A 460 -16.55 11.54 19.77
N TYR A 461 -16.36 12.17 18.61
CA TYR A 461 -15.02 12.40 18.05
C TYR A 461 -14.21 13.38 18.88
N ARG A 462 -14.80 14.43 19.42
CA ARG A 462 -14.12 15.35 20.35
C ARG A 462 -13.60 14.61 21.59
N ALA A 463 -14.45 13.79 22.20
CA ALA A 463 -14.04 12.96 23.34
C ALA A 463 -12.95 11.94 22.95
N LEU A 464 -13.01 11.38 21.74
CA LEU A 464 -12.00 10.46 21.24
C LEU A 464 -10.67 11.18 20.98
N ALA A 465 -10.67 12.43 20.50
CA ALA A 465 -9.47 13.24 20.32
C ALA A 465 -8.74 13.45 21.65
N ALA A 466 -9.46 13.77 22.73
CA ALA A 466 -8.89 13.93 24.06
C ALA A 466 -8.25 12.61 24.57
N ASP A 467 -8.90 11.48 24.34
CA ASP A 467 -8.35 10.16 24.70
C ASP A 467 -7.08 9.82 23.91
N VAL A 468 -7.08 10.07 22.59
CA VAL A 468 -5.90 9.87 21.74
C VAL A 468 -4.76 10.80 22.18
N ARG A 469 -5.06 12.06 22.51
CA ARG A 469 -4.09 13.01 23.06
C ARG A 469 -3.46 12.51 24.35
N SER A 470 -4.25 11.91 25.24
CA SER A 470 -3.75 11.36 26.49
C SER A 470 -2.74 10.21 26.29
N ILE A 471 -2.83 9.49 25.17
CA ILE A 471 -1.92 8.38 24.81
C ILE A 471 -0.69 8.89 24.08
N LEU A 472 -0.87 9.74 23.07
CA LEU A 472 0.19 10.15 22.14
C LEU A 472 0.94 11.43 22.60
N GLY A 473 0.35 12.20 23.52
CA GLY A 473 0.95 13.42 24.02
C GLY A 473 0.86 14.61 23.04
N ALA A 474 1.41 15.74 23.44
CA ALA A 474 1.33 17.00 22.69
C ALA A 474 2.21 17.05 21.43
N GLY A 475 3.14 16.10 21.27
CA GLY A 475 4.06 16.06 20.12
C GLY A 475 3.41 15.53 18.85
N THR A 476 2.30 14.78 18.95
CA THR A 476 1.57 14.24 17.80
C THR A 476 0.44 15.17 17.40
N LYS A 477 0.34 15.54 16.13
CA LYS A 477 -0.78 16.30 15.59
C LYS A 477 -2.00 15.40 15.43
N ILE A 478 -3.18 15.87 15.87
CA ILE A 478 -4.44 15.10 15.80
C ILE A 478 -5.43 15.81 14.91
N SER A 479 -6.13 15.04 14.07
CA SER A 479 -7.24 15.54 13.27
C SER A 479 -8.23 14.42 12.89
N TYR A 480 -9.29 14.82 12.22
CA TYR A 480 -10.25 13.98 11.50
C TYR A 480 -10.07 14.21 10.00
N ALA A 481 -10.08 13.17 9.17
CA ALA A 481 -10.03 13.30 7.73
C ALA A 481 -11.46 13.33 7.16
N ALA A 482 -12.04 14.52 7.00
CA ALA A 482 -13.37 14.67 6.45
C ALA A 482 -13.38 14.41 4.93
N ASN A 483 -14.46 13.83 4.42
CA ASN A 483 -14.69 13.80 2.99
C ASN A 483 -14.77 15.24 2.43
N TRP A 484 -14.33 15.44 1.20
CA TRP A 484 -14.36 16.74 0.53
C TRP A 484 -15.77 17.36 0.42
N SER A 485 -16.83 16.55 0.51
CA SER A 485 -18.22 16.99 0.55
C SER A 485 -18.78 17.13 1.98
N GLU A 486 -17.98 16.81 3.01
CA GLU A 486 -18.39 16.79 4.41
C GLU A 486 -17.83 17.98 5.21
N TYR A 487 -16.56 18.36 4.96
CA TYR A 487 -15.79 19.28 5.79
C TYR A 487 -16.44 20.65 5.94
N PHE A 488 -17.14 21.12 4.89
CA PHE A 488 -17.62 22.51 4.78
C PHE A 488 -18.98 22.74 5.43
N GLY A 489 -19.78 21.70 5.70
CA GLY A 489 -21.06 21.84 6.37
C GLY A 489 -22.05 20.72 6.05
N HIS A 490 -23.20 20.77 6.71
CA HIS A 490 -24.34 19.89 6.50
C HIS A 490 -25.54 20.69 6.03
N GLN A 491 -26.06 20.37 4.86
CA GLN A 491 -27.30 20.88 4.32
C GLN A 491 -28.31 19.71 4.25
N PRO A 492 -29.19 19.56 5.25
CA PRO A 492 -30.14 18.45 5.32
C PRO A 492 -31.05 18.42 4.09
N GLN A 493 -31.20 17.24 3.49
CA GLN A 493 -32.10 17.03 2.36
C GLN A 493 -33.53 16.69 2.84
N ASP A 494 -34.00 17.36 3.88
CA ASP A 494 -35.31 17.16 4.51
C ASP A 494 -36.34 18.24 4.17
N GLY A 495 -35.99 19.13 3.21
CA GLY A 495 -36.84 20.24 2.76
C GLY A 495 -36.83 21.45 3.69
N SER A 496 -36.05 21.44 4.78
CA SER A 496 -35.96 22.59 5.71
C SER A 496 -35.22 23.77 5.11
N GLY A 497 -34.22 23.51 4.26
CA GLY A 497 -33.28 24.54 3.79
C GLY A 497 -32.22 24.92 4.81
N ASP A 498 -32.14 24.20 5.91
CA ASP A 498 -31.18 24.43 6.98
C ASP A 498 -29.73 24.30 6.51
N VAL A 499 -28.85 25.08 7.10
CA VAL A 499 -27.40 24.99 6.91
C VAL A 499 -26.70 24.95 8.25
N PHE A 500 -25.91 23.91 8.47
CA PHE A 500 -25.14 23.73 9.70
C PHE A 500 -23.65 23.54 9.40
N PHE A 501 -22.80 24.22 10.13
CA PHE A 501 -21.35 23.95 10.18
C PHE A 501 -21.09 22.90 11.27
N HIS A 502 -21.58 21.70 11.04
CA HIS A 502 -21.69 20.65 12.06
C HIS A 502 -20.35 20.15 12.58
N LEU A 503 -19.28 20.23 11.78
CA LEU A 503 -17.92 19.85 12.18
C LEU A 503 -17.15 20.98 12.88
N ASP A 504 -17.63 22.23 12.89
CA ASP A 504 -16.95 23.34 13.55
C ASP A 504 -16.60 23.07 15.02
N PRO A 505 -17.50 22.46 15.83
CA PRO A 505 -17.13 22.09 17.19
C PRO A 505 -15.95 21.11 17.30
N LEU A 506 -15.73 20.29 16.28
CA LEU A 506 -14.56 19.41 16.19
C LEU A 506 -13.33 20.18 15.72
N TRP A 507 -13.46 20.99 14.67
CA TRP A 507 -12.35 21.77 14.14
C TRP A 507 -11.80 22.79 15.16
N ALA A 508 -12.67 23.35 16.00
CA ALA A 508 -12.31 24.30 17.06
C ALA A 508 -11.95 23.63 18.39
N ASP A 509 -11.96 22.28 18.46
CA ASP A 509 -11.59 21.56 19.69
C ASP A 509 -10.09 21.74 19.98
N PRO A 510 -9.68 22.04 21.23
CA PRO A 510 -8.27 22.24 21.56
C PRO A 510 -7.38 21.01 21.32
N GLU A 511 -7.97 19.83 21.21
CA GLU A 511 -7.23 18.59 20.91
C GLU A 511 -7.07 18.32 19.39
N ILE A 512 -7.64 19.19 18.54
CA ILE A 512 -7.52 19.10 17.08
C ILE A 512 -6.52 20.15 16.59
N ASP A 513 -5.53 19.71 15.84
CA ASP A 513 -4.40 20.54 15.39
C ASP A 513 -4.56 21.11 13.97
N PHE A 514 -5.38 20.50 13.13
CA PHE A 514 -5.58 20.91 11.73
C PHE A 514 -6.90 20.40 11.16
N VAL A 515 -7.38 21.02 10.09
CA VAL A 515 -8.51 20.52 9.30
C VAL A 515 -8.00 19.53 8.29
N GLY A 516 -8.43 18.28 8.39
CA GLY A 516 -8.11 17.20 7.43
C GLY A 516 -9.20 17.05 6.38
N ILE A 517 -8.83 17.00 5.10
CA ILE A 517 -9.76 16.82 3.99
C ILE A 517 -9.23 15.73 3.08
N ASP A 518 -10.00 14.66 2.91
CA ASP A 518 -9.77 13.68 1.84
C ASP A 518 -10.31 14.30 0.55
N ASN A 519 -9.38 14.85 -0.24
CA ASN A 519 -9.72 15.72 -1.36
C ASN A 519 -9.86 14.97 -2.67
N TYR A 520 -11.10 14.91 -3.17
CA TYR A 520 -11.46 14.41 -4.50
C TYR A 520 -12.18 15.49 -5.33
N MET A 521 -11.94 16.76 -5.05
CA MET A 521 -12.56 17.88 -5.76
C MET A 521 -12.20 17.83 -7.26
N PRO A 522 -13.17 17.82 -8.18
CA PRO A 522 -12.89 17.68 -9.59
C PRO A 522 -12.20 18.91 -10.16
N LEU A 523 -11.15 18.70 -10.97
CA LEU A 523 -10.46 19.76 -11.71
C LEU A 523 -10.88 19.77 -13.20
N SER A 524 -11.81 18.91 -13.61
CA SER A 524 -12.19 18.75 -15.00
C SER A 524 -13.58 18.13 -15.10
N ASP A 525 -14.38 18.61 -16.07
CA ASP A 525 -15.61 17.98 -16.52
C ASP A 525 -15.48 17.50 -17.98
N TRP A 526 -14.25 17.23 -18.41
CA TRP A 526 -13.93 16.79 -19.77
C TRP A 526 -14.61 15.45 -20.09
N ARG A 527 -15.17 15.32 -21.29
CA ARG A 527 -15.80 14.10 -21.80
C ARG A 527 -14.97 13.52 -22.96
N ASN A 528 -15.34 12.33 -23.40
CA ASN A 528 -14.69 11.73 -24.56
C ASN A 528 -14.90 12.58 -25.82
N GLY A 529 -13.83 12.80 -26.59
CA GLY A 529 -13.85 13.63 -27.80
C GLY A 529 -13.83 15.13 -27.48
N PHE A 530 -14.49 15.92 -28.34
CA PHE A 530 -14.54 17.39 -28.27
C PHE A 530 -15.97 17.95 -28.40
N ASP A 531 -16.97 17.08 -28.43
CA ASP A 531 -18.38 17.47 -28.47
C ASP A 531 -18.95 17.52 -27.05
N HIS A 532 -18.49 18.50 -26.28
CA HIS A 532 -18.89 18.69 -24.87
C HIS A 532 -18.63 20.14 -24.41
N ALA A 533 -19.19 20.51 -23.26
CA ALA A 533 -19.21 21.88 -22.75
C ALA A 533 -17.81 22.52 -22.66
N ASP A 534 -16.82 21.85 -22.04
CA ASP A 534 -15.50 22.43 -21.83
C ASP A 534 -14.73 22.66 -23.15
N ALA A 535 -14.89 21.76 -24.14
CA ALA A 535 -14.33 21.98 -25.46
C ALA A 535 -15.04 23.13 -26.18
N ALA A 536 -16.37 23.26 -26.00
CA ALA A 536 -17.14 24.39 -26.57
C ALA A 536 -16.76 25.74 -25.96
N GLU A 537 -16.26 25.76 -24.69
CA GLU A 537 -15.67 26.93 -24.04
C GLU A 537 -14.29 27.31 -24.61
N GLY A 538 -13.72 26.49 -25.50
CA GLY A 538 -12.45 26.76 -26.17
C GLY A 538 -11.22 26.14 -25.53
N TRP A 539 -11.38 25.28 -24.52
CA TRP A 539 -10.26 24.56 -23.90
C TRP A 539 -9.68 23.51 -24.87
N PRO A 540 -8.34 23.46 -25.06
CA PRO A 540 -7.76 22.63 -26.10
C PRO A 540 -7.62 21.14 -25.72
N ALA A 541 -7.53 20.82 -24.44
CA ALA A 541 -7.33 19.45 -23.96
C ALA A 541 -7.57 19.31 -22.45
N ILE A 542 -7.89 18.09 -22.00
CA ILE A 542 -8.04 17.76 -20.58
C ILE A 542 -6.76 18.05 -19.76
N TYR A 543 -5.59 17.97 -20.39
CA TYR A 543 -4.28 18.19 -19.73
C TYR A 543 -3.78 19.62 -19.87
N ASP A 544 -4.58 20.54 -20.45
CA ASP A 544 -4.21 21.95 -20.51
C ASP A 544 -4.04 22.52 -19.10
N ARG A 545 -2.87 23.11 -18.83
CA ARG A 545 -2.51 23.58 -17.51
C ARG A 545 -3.39 24.75 -17.04
N ALA A 546 -3.73 25.65 -17.94
CA ALA A 546 -4.58 26.80 -17.60
C ALA A 546 -6.03 26.36 -17.32
N TYR A 547 -6.52 25.36 -18.07
CA TYR A 547 -7.81 24.73 -17.81
C TYR A 547 -7.87 24.12 -16.40
N LEU A 548 -6.91 23.28 -16.04
CA LEU A 548 -6.86 22.63 -14.73
C LEU A 548 -6.67 23.66 -13.60
N GLN A 549 -5.82 24.68 -13.79
CA GLN A 549 -5.61 25.75 -12.81
C GLN A 549 -6.87 26.60 -12.62
N GLY A 550 -7.59 26.93 -13.70
CA GLY A 550 -8.87 27.64 -13.64
C GLY A 550 -9.92 26.90 -12.81
N ASN A 551 -9.90 25.57 -12.86
CA ASN A 551 -10.83 24.71 -12.12
C ASN A 551 -10.42 24.44 -10.65
N ILE A 552 -9.32 24.98 -10.13
CA ILE A 552 -9.01 24.93 -8.68
C ILE A 552 -10.03 25.76 -7.89
N ALA A 553 -10.28 27.00 -8.34
CA ALA A 553 -11.30 27.89 -7.77
C ALA A 553 -12.32 28.22 -8.87
N GLY A 554 -12.89 27.20 -9.49
CA GLY A 554 -13.85 27.28 -10.58
C GLY A 554 -14.47 25.92 -10.88
N GLY A 555 -15.40 25.85 -11.82
CA GLY A 555 -16.04 24.63 -12.28
C GLY A 555 -17.00 23.99 -11.28
N GLU A 556 -17.14 22.64 -11.39
CA GLU A 556 -18.03 21.88 -10.50
C GLU A 556 -17.61 22.01 -9.02
N GLY A 557 -18.60 22.31 -8.17
CA GLY A 557 -18.40 22.54 -6.73
C GLY A 557 -17.89 23.93 -6.35
N PHE A 558 -17.69 24.81 -7.34
CA PHE A 558 -17.38 26.23 -7.14
C PHE A 558 -18.39 27.15 -7.83
N ASP A 559 -18.50 27.06 -9.16
CA ASP A 559 -19.41 27.90 -9.95
C ASP A 559 -20.78 27.26 -10.11
N TRP A 560 -20.80 25.94 -10.26
CA TRP A 560 -21.99 25.16 -10.59
C TRP A 560 -21.93 23.73 -10.02
N PHE A 561 -23.06 23.05 -10.07
CA PHE A 561 -23.25 21.64 -9.72
C PHE A 561 -24.24 20.97 -10.66
N TYR A 562 -24.32 19.66 -10.63
CA TYR A 562 -25.35 18.89 -11.32
C TYR A 562 -26.50 18.53 -10.38
N ALA A 563 -27.72 19.03 -10.70
CA ALA A 563 -28.89 18.77 -9.87
C ALA A 563 -29.38 17.31 -9.93
N SER A 564 -29.04 16.59 -11.01
CA SER A 564 -29.41 15.17 -11.18
C SER A 564 -28.36 14.41 -12.01
N ALA A 565 -28.46 13.07 -11.99
CA ALA A 565 -27.66 12.21 -12.85
C ALA A 565 -27.95 12.44 -14.35
N THR A 566 -29.19 12.80 -14.70
CA THR A 566 -29.60 13.15 -16.05
C THR A 566 -28.90 14.45 -16.50
N ASP A 567 -28.90 15.48 -15.63
CA ASP A 567 -28.21 16.74 -15.90
C ASP A 567 -26.71 16.54 -16.08
N ARG A 568 -26.10 15.67 -15.24
CA ARG A 568 -24.69 15.27 -15.39
C ARG A 568 -24.41 14.62 -16.73
N SER A 569 -25.29 13.73 -17.18
CA SER A 569 -25.13 13.06 -18.47
C SER A 569 -25.27 14.03 -19.65
N ALA A 570 -26.15 15.00 -19.52
CA ALA A 570 -26.43 16.03 -20.55
C ALA A 570 -25.55 17.30 -20.40
N GLN A 571 -24.67 17.37 -19.39
CA GLN A 571 -23.89 18.55 -19.00
C GLN A 571 -24.73 19.83 -18.80
N VAL A 572 -25.92 19.68 -18.20
CA VAL A 572 -26.79 20.81 -17.80
C VAL A 572 -26.33 21.30 -16.43
N ARG A 573 -25.53 22.36 -16.42
CA ARG A 573 -24.89 22.93 -15.22
C ARG A 573 -25.83 23.90 -14.51
N THR A 574 -26.03 23.71 -13.20
CA THR A 574 -26.82 24.61 -12.33
C THR A 574 -25.88 25.49 -11.52
N ALA A 575 -26.02 26.81 -11.60
CA ALA A 575 -25.18 27.75 -10.90
C ALA A 575 -25.36 27.62 -9.37
N ILE A 576 -24.24 27.67 -8.62
CA ILE A 576 -24.26 27.74 -7.17
C ILE A 576 -24.51 29.18 -6.74
N THR A 577 -25.70 29.43 -6.16
CA THR A 577 -26.14 30.74 -5.68
C THR A 577 -26.59 30.65 -4.22
N ASP A 578 -26.76 31.81 -3.58
CA ASP A 578 -27.30 31.91 -2.24
C ASP A 578 -28.11 33.21 -2.12
N GLY A 579 -29.36 33.11 -1.72
CA GLY A 579 -30.24 34.24 -1.47
C GLY A 579 -29.75 35.18 -0.36
N ALA A 580 -28.85 34.72 0.52
CA ALA A 580 -28.19 35.51 1.57
C ALA A 580 -26.87 36.16 1.11
N GLY A 581 -26.51 36.05 -0.18
CA GLY A 581 -25.29 36.65 -0.75
C GLY A 581 -23.99 35.98 -0.29
N LYS A 582 -24.05 34.70 0.17
CA LYS A 582 -22.90 33.93 0.67
C LYS A 582 -22.85 32.58 -0.03
N PRO A 583 -22.67 32.49 -1.37
CA PRO A 583 -22.72 31.25 -2.13
C PRO A 583 -21.61 30.25 -1.71
N TRP A 584 -20.51 30.73 -1.12
CA TRP A 584 -19.44 29.89 -0.61
C TRP A 584 -19.90 28.83 0.41
N VAL A 585 -21.03 29.07 1.10
CA VAL A 585 -21.63 28.11 2.04
C VAL A 585 -22.03 26.81 1.35
N PHE A 586 -22.30 26.85 0.03
CA PHE A 586 -22.69 25.73 -0.81
C PHE A 586 -21.56 25.25 -1.73
N ARG A 587 -20.37 25.86 -1.64
CA ARG A 587 -19.22 25.59 -2.52
C ARG A 587 -18.22 24.70 -1.83
N THR A 588 -18.15 23.42 -2.22
CA THR A 588 -17.17 22.47 -1.66
C THR A 588 -15.72 22.83 -1.98
N LYS A 589 -15.48 23.57 -3.07
CA LYS A 589 -14.15 23.99 -3.51
C LYS A 589 -13.69 25.35 -2.98
N ASP A 590 -14.58 26.14 -2.40
CA ASP A 590 -14.24 27.50 -1.94
C ASP A 590 -13.60 27.48 -0.54
N LEU A 591 -12.49 26.72 -0.43
CA LEU A 591 -11.71 26.63 0.81
C LEU A 591 -11.29 27.98 1.36
N ARG A 592 -10.97 28.93 0.46
CA ARG A 592 -10.55 30.27 0.87
C ARG A 592 -11.68 31.03 1.56
N ALA A 593 -12.87 31.05 0.95
CA ALA A 593 -13.99 31.75 1.56
C ALA A 593 -14.48 31.04 2.82
N TRP A 594 -14.51 29.69 2.83
CA TRP A 594 -14.85 28.90 4.01
C TRP A 594 -13.93 29.24 5.20
N TRP A 595 -12.60 29.34 4.97
CA TRP A 595 -11.62 29.65 6.01
C TRP A 595 -11.64 31.12 6.46
N SER A 596 -11.97 32.04 5.54
CA SER A 596 -11.84 33.46 5.77
C SER A 596 -13.10 34.15 6.33
N ASN A 597 -14.24 33.45 6.32
CA ASN A 597 -15.51 34.00 6.78
C ASN A 597 -15.97 33.39 8.10
N PRO A 598 -16.69 34.14 8.96
CA PRO A 598 -17.37 33.57 10.11
C PRO A 598 -18.46 32.57 9.68
N HIS A 599 -18.56 31.46 10.39
CA HIS A 599 -19.58 30.46 10.18
C HIS A 599 -20.81 30.73 11.04
N TYR A 600 -21.99 30.72 10.43
CA TYR A 600 -23.26 30.88 11.12
C TYR A 600 -24.24 29.80 10.64
N ASN A 601 -24.76 29.01 11.57
CA ASN A 601 -25.85 28.10 11.27
C ASN A 601 -27.09 28.90 10.82
N ARG A 602 -27.84 28.32 9.89
CA ARG A 602 -29.09 28.86 9.37
C ARG A 602 -30.18 27.81 9.54
N PRO A 603 -30.74 27.64 10.73
CA PRO A 603 -31.86 26.73 10.98
C PRO A 603 -33.17 27.27 10.46
#